data_8ad293d98b549612bb2ffbfc87b4f951
#
_entry.id   8ad293d98b549612bb2ffbfc87b4f951
#
_cell.length_a   1.000
_cell.length_b   1.000
_cell.length_c   1.000
_cell.angle_alpha   90.00
_cell.angle_beta   90.00
_cell.angle_gamma   90.00
#
_symmetry.space_group_name_H-M   'P 1'
#
loop_
_entity.id
_entity.type
_entity.pdbx_description
1 polymer ?
#
loop_
_entity_poly.entity_id
_entity_poly.type
_entity_poly.pdbx_seq_one_letter_code
_entity_poly.pdbx_strand_id
1 'polypeptide(L)'
;MKKWPLEVGRVALSRAGRDEGRKFLVIEEIDADFVFVADGKNRGMERPKKKRRSHLKPLERVDTALREKLLRNESVENHEVRKSLSNEEE
;
A
#
# COMPACT_ATOMS: atom_id res chain seq x y z
N MET A 1 12.88 4.55 -18.23
CA MET A 1 12.11 4.88 -17.06
C MET A 1 11.81 3.67 -16.23
N LYS A 2 12.01 3.74 -14.92
CA LYS A 2 11.80 2.59 -14.11
C LYS A 2 10.37 2.45 -13.67
N LYS A 3 9.85 1.25 -13.65
CA LYS A 3 8.58 0.98 -13.11
C LYS A 3 8.74 0.01 -11.98
N TRP A 4 8.16 0.32 -10.84
CA TRP A 4 8.23 -0.56 -9.69
C TRP A 4 7.00 -1.41 -9.63
N PRO A 5 7.08 -2.67 -9.22
CA PRO A 5 5.90 -3.50 -9.13
C PRO A 5 5.04 -3.11 -7.94
N LEU A 6 3.74 -3.38 -8.02
CA LEU A 6 2.84 -3.15 -6.89
C LEU A 6 2.74 -4.42 -6.07
N GLU A 7 3.85 -4.81 -5.46
CA GLU A 7 3.87 -6.01 -4.66
C GLU A 7 3.51 -5.72 -3.22
N VAL A 8 3.23 -6.72 -2.44
CA VAL A 8 2.90 -6.54 -1.02
C VAL A 8 4.02 -5.76 -0.35
N GLY A 9 3.66 -4.73 0.40
CA GLY A 9 4.63 -3.88 1.10
C GLY A 9 5.09 -2.67 0.33
N ARG A 10 4.72 -2.54 -0.94
CA ARG A 10 5.10 -1.38 -1.74
C ARG A 10 4.27 -0.17 -1.35
N VAL A 11 4.91 0.97 -1.21
CA VAL A 11 4.20 2.22 -1.01
C VAL A 11 3.78 2.73 -2.38
N ALA A 12 2.54 3.18 -2.50
CA ALA A 12 2.01 3.64 -3.76
C ALA A 12 1.20 4.92 -3.56
N LEU A 13 1.15 5.73 -4.61
CA LEU A 13 0.41 6.98 -4.57
C LEU A 13 -0.83 6.83 -5.43
N SER A 14 -1.97 7.22 -4.91
CA SER A 14 -3.21 7.14 -5.68
C SER A 14 -3.22 8.25 -6.72
N ARG A 15 -3.57 7.88 -7.96
CA ARG A 15 -3.56 8.82 -9.06
C ARG A 15 -4.96 9.18 -9.53
N ALA A 16 -5.99 8.67 -8.92
CA ALA A 16 -7.33 8.88 -9.43
C ALA A 16 -8.35 8.83 -8.32
N GLY A 17 -9.48 9.45 -8.54
CA GLY A 17 -10.62 9.38 -7.65
C GLY A 17 -10.46 10.28 -6.43
N ARG A 18 -11.26 10.00 -5.42
CA ARG A 18 -11.25 10.81 -4.23
C ARG A 18 -9.97 10.68 -3.44
N ASP A 19 -9.23 9.61 -3.67
CA ASP A 19 -7.99 9.39 -2.94
C ASP A 19 -6.79 9.98 -3.65
N GLU A 20 -6.98 10.68 -4.74
CA GLU A 20 -5.86 11.19 -5.53
C GLU A 20 -4.89 11.96 -4.65
N GLY A 21 -3.62 11.64 -4.74
CA GLY A 21 -2.58 12.29 -3.95
C GLY A 21 -2.32 11.64 -2.61
N ARG A 22 -3.08 10.60 -2.24
CA ARG A 22 -2.84 9.93 -0.97
C ARG A 22 -1.92 8.75 -1.15
N LYS A 23 -1.10 8.49 -0.14
CA LYS A 23 -0.21 7.35 -0.14
C LYS A 23 -0.88 6.17 0.52
N PHE A 24 -0.61 4.99 0.00
CA PHE A 24 -1.15 3.75 0.52
C PHE A 24 -0.07 2.69 0.56
N LEU A 25 -0.27 1.70 1.41
CA LEU A 25 0.59 0.52 1.45
C LEU A 25 -0.16 -0.61 0.78
N VAL A 26 0.50 -1.33 -0.13
CA VAL A 26 -0.13 -2.49 -0.76
C VAL A 26 -0.15 -3.62 0.24
N ILE A 27 -1.35 -4.11 0.55
CA ILE A 27 -1.54 -5.13 1.57
C ILE A 27 -1.63 -6.51 0.96
N GLU A 28 -2.25 -6.63 -0.19
CA GLU A 28 -2.44 -7.94 -0.81
C GLU A 28 -2.61 -7.76 -2.30
N GLU A 29 -2.01 -8.63 -3.09
CA GLU A 29 -2.22 -8.63 -4.53
C GLU A 29 -3.39 -9.54 -4.83
N ILE A 30 -4.39 -9.04 -5.54
CA ILE A 30 -5.56 -9.81 -5.84
C ILE A 30 -5.43 -10.50 -7.19
N ASP A 31 -5.16 -9.75 -8.24
CA ASP A 31 -5.04 -10.31 -9.58
C ASP A 31 -4.29 -9.31 -10.46
N ALA A 32 -4.33 -9.47 -11.75
CA ALA A 32 -3.62 -8.61 -12.67
C ALA A 32 -4.12 -7.18 -12.66
N ASP A 33 -5.36 -6.95 -12.23
CA ASP A 33 -5.96 -5.63 -12.28
C ASP A 33 -6.10 -4.95 -10.92
N PHE A 34 -6.13 -5.69 -9.83
CA PHE A 34 -6.47 -5.12 -8.53
C PHE A 34 -5.52 -5.53 -7.41
N VAL A 35 -5.40 -4.66 -6.42
CA VAL A 35 -4.69 -4.94 -5.17
C VAL A 35 -5.56 -4.40 -4.04
N PHE A 36 -5.31 -4.88 -2.81
CA PHE A 36 -5.87 -4.25 -1.62
C PHE A 36 -4.82 -3.31 -1.06
N VAL A 37 -5.24 -2.13 -0.63
CA VAL A 37 -4.35 -1.14 -0.04
C VAL A 37 -4.95 -0.59 1.25
N ALA A 38 -4.10 -0.05 2.11
CA ALA A 38 -4.54 0.58 3.35
C ALA A 38 -3.62 1.75 3.66
N ASP A 39 -4.14 2.73 4.40
CA ASP A 39 -3.31 3.84 4.85
C ASP A 39 -3.28 3.93 6.38
N GLY A 40 -4.00 3.06 7.06
CA GLY A 40 -3.99 3.02 8.52
C GLY A 40 -4.81 4.12 9.17
N LYS A 41 -5.53 4.92 8.37
CA LYS A 41 -6.30 6.01 8.91
C LYS A 41 -7.68 6.02 8.30
N ASN A 42 -7.85 6.43 7.06
CA ASN A 42 -9.15 6.40 6.40
C ASN A 42 -9.47 4.99 5.91
N ARG A 43 -8.48 4.24 5.56
CA ARG A 43 -8.65 2.84 5.18
C ARG A 43 -7.76 2.01 6.07
N GLY A 44 -8.33 1.44 7.11
CA GLY A 44 -7.58 0.65 8.05
C GLY A 44 -7.35 -0.78 7.59
N MET A 45 -6.51 -1.48 8.32
CA MET A 45 -6.20 -2.87 8.01
C MET A 45 -7.43 -3.76 8.10
N GLU A 46 -8.42 -3.37 8.92
CA GLU A 46 -9.61 -4.18 9.07
C GLU A 46 -10.53 -4.05 7.86
N ARG A 47 -10.35 -3.02 7.04
CA ARG A 47 -11.17 -2.82 5.85
C ARG A 47 -10.33 -2.18 4.76
N PRO A 48 -9.40 -2.93 4.19
CA PRO A 48 -8.55 -2.35 3.15
C PRO A 48 -9.37 -2.07 1.90
N LYS A 49 -8.89 -1.16 1.09
CA LYS A 49 -9.59 -0.75 -0.10
C LYS A 49 -9.10 -1.53 -1.31
N LYS A 50 -10.02 -2.04 -2.10
CA LYS A 50 -9.69 -2.67 -3.37
C LYS A 50 -9.44 -1.57 -4.38
N LYS A 51 -8.27 -1.54 -4.99
CA LYS A 51 -7.87 -0.47 -5.86
C LYS A 51 -7.33 -1.03 -7.16
N ARG A 52 -7.68 -0.38 -8.28
CA ARG A 52 -7.17 -0.81 -9.57
C ARG A 52 -5.69 -0.45 -9.67
N ARG A 53 -4.89 -1.37 -10.14
CA ARG A 53 -3.44 -1.13 -10.26
C ARG A 53 -3.13 0.07 -11.13
N SER A 54 -3.91 0.28 -12.20
CA SER A 54 -3.65 1.41 -13.09
C SER A 54 -3.89 2.76 -12.42
N HIS A 55 -4.58 2.80 -11.29
CA HIS A 55 -4.82 4.04 -10.57
C HIS A 55 -3.78 4.28 -9.47
N LEU A 56 -2.75 3.46 -9.39
CA LEU A 56 -1.73 3.60 -8.38
C LEU A 56 -0.38 3.80 -9.04
N LYS A 57 0.39 4.73 -8.50
CA LYS A 57 1.77 4.93 -8.94
C LYS A 57 2.67 4.31 -7.89
N PRO A 58 3.38 3.22 -8.20
CA PRO A 58 4.28 2.63 -7.22
C PRO A 58 5.45 3.56 -6.96
N LEU A 59 5.80 3.70 -5.70
CA LEU A 59 6.94 4.51 -5.29
C LEU A 59 8.12 3.58 -5.02
N GLU A 60 9.29 4.18 -4.84
CA GLU A 60 10.48 3.37 -4.72
C GLU A 60 10.52 2.54 -3.44
N ARG A 61 9.86 2.96 -2.40
CA ARG A 61 9.99 2.30 -1.11
C ARG A 61 9.13 1.06 -0.97
N VAL A 62 9.71 -0.01 -0.47
CA VAL A 62 9.00 -1.20 -0.02
C VAL A 62 9.30 -1.33 1.46
N ASP A 63 8.27 -1.47 2.28
CA ASP A 63 8.47 -1.70 3.70
C ASP A 63 8.68 -3.19 3.90
N THR A 64 9.93 -3.62 3.95
CA THR A 64 10.23 -5.04 3.98
C THR A 64 9.77 -5.70 5.27
N ALA A 65 9.79 -4.98 6.39
CA ALA A 65 9.33 -5.55 7.64
C ALA A 65 7.84 -5.85 7.60
N LEU A 66 7.04 -4.90 7.10
CA LEU A 66 5.62 -5.12 7.00
C LEU A 66 5.29 -6.14 5.91
N ARG A 67 6.07 -6.15 4.83
CA ARG A 67 5.88 -7.14 3.79
C ARG A 67 6.01 -8.55 4.36
N GLU A 68 7.03 -8.77 5.20
CA GLU A 68 7.21 -10.09 5.77
C GLU A 68 6.05 -10.47 6.67
N LYS A 69 5.58 -9.55 7.49
CA LYS A 69 4.44 -9.82 8.33
C LYS A 69 3.20 -10.17 7.52
N LEU A 70 2.95 -9.40 6.47
CA LEU A 70 1.77 -9.63 5.65
C LEU A 70 1.85 -10.97 4.94
N LEU A 71 3.03 -11.31 4.42
CA LEU A 71 3.17 -12.58 3.71
C LEU A 71 3.07 -13.77 4.64
N ARG A 72 3.37 -13.60 5.94
CA ARG A 72 3.24 -14.67 6.91
C ARG A 72 1.88 -14.66 7.58
N ASN A 73 0.98 -13.79 7.17
CA ASN A 73 -0.33 -13.64 7.77
C ASN A 73 -0.24 -13.24 9.22
N GLU A 74 0.78 -12.47 9.58
CA GLU A 74 0.88 -11.93 10.91
C GLU A 74 0.12 -10.63 10.99
N SER A 75 -0.32 -10.25 12.18
CA SER A 75 -1.10 -9.06 12.37
C SER A 75 -0.28 -7.81 12.13
N VAL A 76 -0.81 -6.87 11.36
CA VAL A 76 -0.20 -5.57 11.15
C VAL A 76 -1.21 -4.54 11.63
N GLU A 77 -0.77 -3.66 12.53
CA GLU A 77 -1.66 -2.68 13.12
C GLU A 77 -1.69 -1.41 12.30
N ASN A 78 -2.77 -0.66 12.44
CA ASN A 78 -2.91 0.58 11.68
C ASN A 78 -1.78 1.57 11.96
N HIS A 79 -1.31 1.63 13.21
CA HIS A 79 -0.24 2.58 13.53
C HIS A 79 1.07 2.21 12.82
N GLU A 80 1.29 0.92 12.54
CA GLU A 80 2.47 0.51 11.80
C GLU A 80 2.39 0.99 10.36
N VAL A 81 1.20 0.92 9.77
CA VAL A 81 1.00 1.39 8.39
C VAL A 81 1.20 2.91 8.34
N ARG A 82 0.60 3.64 9.28
CA ARG A 82 0.75 5.10 9.32
C ARG A 82 2.22 5.50 9.45
N LYS A 83 2.94 4.80 10.32
CA LYS A 83 4.34 5.12 10.52
C LYS A 83 5.15 4.84 9.25
N SER A 84 4.84 3.74 8.59
CA SER A 84 5.54 3.39 7.35
C SER A 84 5.34 4.45 6.28
N LEU A 85 4.10 4.91 6.13
CA LEU A 85 3.81 5.90 5.10
C LEU A 85 4.42 7.26 5.42
N SER A 86 4.50 7.61 6.71
CA SER A 86 5.07 8.90 7.04
C SER A 86 6.58 8.94 6.91
N ASN A 87 7.25 7.76 6.91
CA ASN A 87 8.68 7.75 6.75
C ASN A 87 9.07 7.76 5.29
N GLU A 88 8.12 7.88 4.39
CA GLU A 88 8.46 7.72 3.03
C GLU A 88 8.82 8.99 2.40
N GLU A 89 8.95 10.09 3.09
CA GLU A 89 9.24 11.21 2.47
C GLU A 89 10.58 11.53 2.32
N GLU A 90 11.42 11.05 2.16
CA GLU A 90 12.71 11.49 1.90
C GLU A 90 12.94 11.71 0.56
#